data_25602d4dbc8e3caccfdfd7295ae3302a
#
_entry.id   25602d4dbc8e3caccfdfd7295ae3302a
#
_cell.length_a   1.000
_cell.length_b   1.000
_cell.length_c   1.000
_cell.angle_alpha   90.00
_cell.angle_beta   90.00
_cell.angle_gamma   90.00
#
_symmetry.space_group_name_H-M   'P 1'
#
loop_
_entity.id
_entity.type
_entity.pdbx_description
1 polymer ?
#
loop_
_entity_poly.entity_id
_entity_poly.type
_entity_poly.pdbx_seq_one_letter_code
_entity_poly.pdbx_strand_id
1 'polypeptide(L)'
;MLIIAGTLHVDPAARNDYLAGCRSVVDAARAADGCLDFALTADLSDPGRINVYERWASDEQLLAFRGSGPSDEQTVAVRDASVHKYRISAVEAP
;
A
#
# COMPACT_ATOMS: atom_id res chain seq x y z
N MET A 1 16.57 4.34 -0.09
CA MET A 1 15.23 4.38 0.49
C MET A 1 14.20 4.68 -0.59
N LEU A 2 13.07 4.03 -0.52
CA LEU A 2 11.99 4.16 -1.49
C LEU A 2 10.69 4.50 -0.79
N ILE A 3 9.83 5.28 -1.48
CA ILE A 3 8.43 5.44 -1.10
C ILE A 3 7.57 4.87 -2.24
N ILE A 4 6.57 4.08 -1.88
CA ILE A 4 5.49 3.67 -2.76
C ILE A 4 4.26 4.44 -2.30
N ALA A 5 3.68 5.21 -3.17
CA ALA A 5 2.55 6.06 -2.81
C ALA A 5 1.58 6.23 -3.95
N GLY A 6 0.33 6.43 -3.61
CA GLY A 6 -0.72 6.68 -4.58
C GLY A 6 -2.09 6.30 -4.06
N THR A 7 -2.95 5.93 -4.98
CA THR A 7 -4.35 5.66 -4.67
C THR A 7 -4.85 4.40 -5.36
N LEU A 8 -5.78 3.72 -4.69
CA LEU A 8 -6.60 2.66 -5.25
C LEU A 8 -8.05 3.13 -5.22
N HIS A 9 -8.85 2.69 -6.18
CA HIS A 9 -10.29 2.92 -6.17
C HIS A 9 -11.02 1.59 -6.21
N VAL A 10 -11.99 1.44 -5.32
CA VAL A 10 -12.88 0.29 -5.21
C VAL A 10 -14.32 0.79 -5.18
N ASP A 11 -15.29 -0.12 -5.27
CA ASP A 11 -16.67 0.23 -5.02
C ASP A 11 -16.81 0.84 -3.63
N PRO A 12 -17.40 2.05 -3.48
CA PRO A 12 -17.58 2.67 -2.17
C PRO A 12 -18.26 1.76 -1.15
N ALA A 13 -19.22 0.95 -1.58
CA ALA A 13 -19.93 0.01 -0.72
C ALA A 13 -19.03 -1.16 -0.25
N ALA A 14 -17.95 -1.46 -0.98
CA ALA A 14 -17.05 -2.56 -0.68
C ALA A 14 -15.76 -2.12 0.03
N ARG A 15 -15.52 -0.81 0.19
CA ARG A 15 -14.24 -0.31 0.69
C ARG A 15 -13.91 -0.83 2.09
N ASN A 16 -14.86 -0.85 3.00
CA ASN A 16 -14.62 -1.32 4.37
C ASN A 16 -14.25 -2.80 4.39
N ASP A 17 -14.92 -3.63 3.62
CA ASP A 17 -14.62 -5.06 3.52
C ASP A 17 -13.26 -5.27 2.86
N TYR A 18 -12.95 -4.52 1.82
CA TYR A 18 -11.65 -4.57 1.18
C TYR A 18 -10.51 -4.24 2.16
N LEU A 19 -10.65 -3.16 2.92
CA LEU A 19 -9.64 -2.75 3.90
C LEU A 19 -9.51 -3.76 5.04
N ALA A 20 -10.61 -4.35 5.48
CA ALA A 20 -10.58 -5.42 6.48
C ALA A 20 -9.77 -6.62 5.99
N GLY A 21 -9.90 -6.98 4.71
CA GLY A 21 -9.10 -8.04 4.07
C GLY A 21 -7.64 -7.68 3.89
N CYS A 22 -7.28 -6.40 3.89
CA CYS A 22 -5.90 -5.94 3.76
C CYS A 22 -5.13 -5.94 5.08
N ARG A 23 -5.80 -6.10 6.22
CA ARG A 23 -5.16 -6.01 7.54
C ARG A 23 -3.98 -6.97 7.70
N SER A 24 -4.13 -8.21 7.26
CA SER A 24 -3.06 -9.21 7.33
C SER A 24 -1.85 -8.80 6.49
N VAL A 25 -2.08 -8.18 5.33
CA VAL A 25 -1.02 -7.68 4.45
C VAL A 25 -0.28 -6.54 5.14
N VAL A 26 -1.01 -5.60 5.74
CA VAL A 26 -0.41 -4.48 6.47
C VAL A 26 0.46 -4.97 7.63
N ASP A 27 -0.06 -5.91 8.42
CA ASP A 27 0.68 -6.48 9.55
C ASP A 27 1.92 -7.23 9.08
N ALA A 28 1.82 -8.04 8.04
CA ALA A 28 2.95 -8.76 7.44
C ALA A 28 4.00 -7.80 6.89
N ALA A 29 3.57 -6.74 6.20
CA ALA A 29 4.48 -5.75 5.66
C ALA A 29 5.26 -5.03 6.75
N ARG A 30 4.57 -4.60 7.80
CA ARG A 30 5.22 -3.91 8.93
C ARG A 30 6.23 -4.78 9.67
N ALA A 31 6.07 -6.10 9.61
CA ALA A 31 6.98 -7.06 10.21
C ALA A 31 8.12 -7.47 9.25
N ALA A 32 8.06 -7.10 7.98
CA ALA A 32 9.05 -7.50 6.98
C ALA A 32 10.35 -6.72 7.11
N ASP A 33 11.48 -7.38 6.80
CA ASP A 33 12.78 -6.74 6.79
C ASP A 33 12.80 -5.57 5.80
N GLY A 34 13.29 -4.43 6.26
CA GLY A 34 13.44 -3.23 5.45
C GLY A 34 12.17 -2.41 5.28
N CYS A 35 11.05 -2.86 5.80
CA CYS A 35 9.84 -2.05 5.83
C CYS A 35 9.98 -0.97 6.91
N LEU A 36 9.99 0.29 6.47
CA LEU A 36 10.09 1.44 7.37
C LEU A 36 8.72 1.97 7.76
N ASP A 37 7.74 1.83 6.87
CA ASP A 37 6.34 2.13 7.15
C ASP A 37 5.46 1.49 6.07
N PHE A 38 4.20 1.22 6.42
CA PHE A 38 3.22 0.67 5.49
C PHE A 38 1.83 1.03 5.98
N ALA A 39 1.04 1.68 5.11
CA ALA A 39 -0.32 2.08 5.45
C ALA A 39 -1.24 2.00 4.23
N LEU A 40 -2.43 1.46 4.45
CA LEU A 40 -3.55 1.48 3.51
C LEU A 40 -4.72 2.07 4.28
N THR A 41 -5.21 3.22 3.86
CA THR A 41 -6.23 3.95 4.60
C THR A 41 -7.36 4.43 3.71
N ALA A 42 -8.55 4.48 4.30
CA ALA A 42 -9.71 5.08 3.66
C ALA A 42 -9.49 6.58 3.50
N ASP A 43 -9.76 7.10 2.29
CA ASP A 43 -9.70 8.53 2.06
C ASP A 43 -10.80 9.25 2.86
N LEU A 44 -10.48 10.43 3.38
CA LEU A 44 -11.40 11.21 4.20
C LEU A 44 -12.61 11.73 3.41
N SER A 45 -12.42 12.05 2.15
CA SER A 45 -13.41 12.75 1.32
C SER A 45 -14.05 11.87 0.25
N ASP A 46 -13.28 10.99 -0.38
CA ASP A 46 -13.74 10.13 -1.47
C ASP A 46 -14.08 8.73 -0.94
N PRO A 47 -15.36 8.32 -0.98
CA PRO A 47 -15.77 7.05 -0.37
C PRO A 47 -15.23 5.79 -1.05
N GLY A 48 -14.77 5.88 -2.30
CA GLY A 48 -14.19 4.76 -3.03
C GLY A 48 -12.66 4.75 -3.06
N ARG A 49 -12.02 5.78 -2.53
CA ARG A 49 -10.58 5.94 -2.58
C ARG A 49 -9.90 5.35 -1.36
N ILE A 50 -8.80 4.66 -1.62
CA ILE A 50 -7.87 4.16 -0.59
C ILE A 50 -6.52 4.78 -0.86
N ASN A 51 -5.91 5.36 0.18
CA ASN A 51 -4.58 5.94 0.09
C ASN A 51 -3.53 4.90 0.43
N VAL A 52 -2.51 4.78 -0.42
CA VAL A 52 -1.41 3.83 -0.29
C VAL A 52 -0.15 4.58 0.09
N TYR A 53 0.51 4.12 1.14
CA TYR A 53 1.82 4.62 1.54
C TYR A 53 2.69 3.48 2.03
N GLU A 54 3.89 3.35 1.43
CA GLU A 54 4.88 2.37 1.86
C GLU A 54 6.24 3.05 1.84
N ARG A 55 7.09 2.74 2.81
CA ARG A 55 8.48 3.19 2.81
C ARG A 55 9.39 2.00 3.09
N TRP A 56 10.37 1.80 2.23
CA TRP A 56 11.26 0.65 2.25
C TRP A 56 12.72 1.09 2.21
N ALA A 57 13.59 0.35 2.91
CA ALA A 57 15.01 0.65 2.95
C ALA A 57 15.71 0.36 1.62
N SER A 58 15.27 -0.67 0.89
CA SER A 58 15.90 -1.08 -0.38
C SER A 58 14.91 -1.75 -1.34
N ASP A 59 15.27 -1.77 -2.63
CA ASP A 59 14.51 -2.49 -3.66
C ASP A 59 14.45 -4.00 -3.37
N GLU A 60 15.55 -4.59 -2.91
CA GLU A 60 15.63 -6.03 -2.64
C GLU A 60 14.62 -6.45 -1.57
N GLN A 61 14.51 -5.66 -0.51
CA GLN A 61 13.59 -5.94 0.59
C GLN A 61 12.13 -5.77 0.16
N LEU A 62 11.84 -4.74 -0.64
CA LEU A 62 10.52 -4.55 -1.23
C LEU A 62 10.13 -5.75 -2.11
N LEU A 63 11.04 -6.18 -2.99
CA LEU A 63 10.77 -7.30 -3.88
C LEU A 63 10.60 -8.62 -3.12
N ALA A 64 11.36 -8.84 -2.06
CA ALA A 64 11.21 -10.01 -1.19
C ALA A 64 9.81 -10.07 -0.57
N PHE A 65 9.29 -8.95 -0.11
CA PHE A 65 7.93 -8.88 0.41
C PHE A 65 6.88 -9.10 -0.68
N ARG A 66 7.04 -8.47 -1.84
CA ARG A 66 6.10 -8.58 -2.97
C ARG A 66 6.05 -9.98 -3.57
N GLY A 67 7.05 -10.80 -3.40
CA GLY A 67 7.01 -12.20 -3.80
C GLY A 67 5.84 -12.97 -3.20
N SER A 68 5.26 -12.47 -2.11
CA SER A 68 4.06 -13.04 -1.49
C SER A 68 2.75 -12.56 -2.14
N GLY A 69 2.74 -11.38 -2.79
CA GLY A 69 1.64 -10.81 -3.56
C GLY A 69 0.30 -10.65 -2.83
N PRO A 70 -0.61 -9.79 -3.34
CA PRO A 70 -1.99 -9.75 -2.88
C PRO A 70 -2.76 -10.98 -3.37
N SER A 71 -3.86 -11.33 -2.68
CA SER A 71 -4.75 -12.39 -3.14
C SER A 71 -5.47 -11.98 -4.44
N ASP A 72 -5.92 -12.97 -5.22
CA ASP A 72 -6.68 -12.73 -6.45
C ASP A 72 -7.96 -11.94 -6.17
N GLU A 73 -8.63 -12.22 -5.06
CA GLU A 73 -9.84 -11.49 -4.65
C GLU A 73 -9.57 -10.02 -4.43
N GLN A 74 -8.46 -9.67 -3.78
CA GLN A 74 -8.08 -8.27 -3.56
C GLN A 74 -7.75 -7.58 -4.87
N THR A 75 -7.09 -8.27 -5.78
CA THR A 75 -6.76 -7.73 -7.12
C THR A 75 -8.01 -7.43 -7.93
N VAL A 76 -8.98 -8.33 -7.91
CA VAL A 76 -10.26 -8.17 -8.65
C VAL A 76 -11.09 -7.02 -8.10
N ALA A 77 -11.05 -6.77 -6.79
CA ALA A 77 -11.82 -5.70 -6.15
C ALA A 77 -11.37 -4.30 -6.54
N VAL A 78 -10.12 -4.13 -6.99
CA VAL A 78 -9.57 -2.82 -7.37
C VAL A 78 -10.02 -2.45 -8.78
N ARG A 79 -10.73 -1.32 -8.90
CA ARG A 79 -11.23 -0.79 -10.18
C ARG A 79 -10.21 0.05 -10.90
N ASP A 80 -9.39 0.80 -10.15
CA ASP A 80 -8.37 1.69 -10.67
C ASP A 80 -7.24 1.82 -9.65
N ALA A 81 -6.02 1.98 -10.14
CA ALA A 81 -4.84 2.12 -9.31
C ALA A 81 -3.88 3.13 -9.93
N SER A 82 -3.43 4.08 -9.15
CA SER A 82 -2.39 5.04 -9.52
C SER A 82 -1.36 5.07 -8.40
N VAL A 83 -0.46 4.08 -8.42
CA VAL A 83 0.56 3.89 -7.39
C VAL A 83 1.92 3.87 -8.07
N HIS A 84 2.85 4.66 -7.55
CA HIS A 84 4.18 4.82 -8.12
C HIS A 84 5.26 4.63 -7.06
N LYS A 85 6.43 4.24 -7.53
CA LYS A 85 7.63 4.13 -6.69
C LYS A 85 8.47 5.40 -6.86
N TYR A 86 8.79 6.03 -5.74
CA TYR A 86 9.62 7.23 -5.69
C TYR A 86 10.94 6.88 -5.01
N ARG A 87 12.04 7.18 -5.69
CA ARG A 87 13.37 7.01 -5.10
C ARG A 87 13.74 8.28 -4.35
N ILE A 88 14.09 8.12 -3.08
CA ILE A 88 14.38 9.25 -2.20
C ILE A 88 15.88 9.54 -2.23
N SER A 89 16.24 10.80 -2.54
CA SER A 89 17.61 11.26 -2.51
C SER A 89 18.02 11.87 -1.16
N ALA A 90 17.06 12.42 -0.41
CA ALA A 90 17.31 13.01 0.89
C ALA A 90 16.03 13.07 1.73
N VAL A 91 16.21 13.10 3.03
CA VAL A 91 15.15 13.35 4.01
C VAL A 91 15.43 14.69 4.67
N GLU A 92 14.46 15.58 4.62
CA GLU A 92 14.58 16.95 5.11
C GLU A 92 13.48 17.23 6.12
N ALA A 93 13.68 18.27 6.94
CA ALA A 93 12.63 18.74 7.84
C ALA A 93 11.46 19.34 7.03
N PRO A 94 10.22 19.18 7.51
CA PRO A 94 9.04 19.68 6.81
C PRO A 94 8.97 21.20 6.77
#